data_f152f28b2e8096020188ab1028d5609a
#
_entry.id   f152f28b2e8096020188ab1028d5609a
#
_cell.length_a   1.000
_cell.length_b   1.000
_cell.length_c   1.000
_cell.angle_alpha   90.00
_cell.angle_beta   90.00
_cell.angle_gamma   90.00
#
_symmetry.space_group_name_H-M   'P 1'
#
loop_
_entity.id
_entity.type
_entity.pdbx_description
1 polymer ?
#
loop_
_entity_poly.entity_id
_entity_poly.type
_entity_poly.pdbx_seq_one_letter_code
_entity_poly.pdbx_strand_id
1 'polypeptide(L)'
;HGYLPVALMLRERIEYAVAGEVANTPFAAAQRNVRKQGLERRIAVRLADGLTVIAPDDRITVVSLCGMGGETICEILEAGRAHLAGVERLVLQPNGAEPQVRQWLMSNGYRIVAEDVLREHRFDYEIIVAEPGYVAYNPQQLYFGPLLMQDHGQAFHVKWQRMLGQKKQTLANFAQARVAVPPAKVADFEQQVDWITRLLAERPHTED
;
A
#
# COMPACT_ATOMS: atom_id res chain seq x y z
N HIS A 1 -0.38 16.76 -1.70
CA HIS A 1 -1.18 17.75 -2.45
C HIS A 1 -2.61 17.95 -1.90
N GLY A 2 -3.00 17.26 -0.81
CA GLY A 2 -4.28 17.43 -0.13
C GLY A 2 -5.52 16.96 -0.90
N TYR A 3 -5.37 16.22 -2.00
CA TYR A 3 -6.52 15.79 -2.81
C TYR A 3 -7.43 14.81 -2.07
N LEU A 4 -6.87 13.79 -1.39
CA LEU A 4 -7.64 12.78 -0.69
C LEU A 4 -8.49 13.39 0.44
N PRO A 5 -7.95 14.15 1.40
CA PRO A 5 -8.76 14.75 2.45
C PRO A 5 -9.81 15.70 1.91
N VAL A 6 -9.50 16.49 0.87
CA VAL A 6 -10.49 17.34 0.20
C VAL A 6 -11.63 16.50 -0.39
N ALA A 7 -11.31 15.43 -1.13
CA ALA A 7 -12.31 14.57 -1.74
C ALA A 7 -13.20 13.87 -0.70
N LEU A 8 -12.63 13.41 0.41
CA LEU A 8 -13.37 12.79 1.51
C LEU A 8 -14.27 13.80 2.22
N MET A 9 -13.79 15.02 2.42
CA MET A 9 -14.53 16.10 3.05
C MET A 9 -15.73 16.54 2.22
N LEU A 10 -15.55 16.71 0.90
CA LEU A 10 -16.63 17.05 -0.03
C LEU A 10 -17.68 15.93 -0.16
N ARG A 11 -17.32 14.70 0.14
CA ARG A 11 -18.24 13.54 0.21
C ARG A 11 -18.81 13.30 1.60
N GLU A 12 -18.55 14.20 2.55
CA GLU A 12 -19.02 14.11 3.94
C GLU A 12 -18.62 12.80 4.64
N ARG A 13 -17.44 12.24 4.27
CA ARG A 13 -16.91 10.99 4.84
C ARG A 13 -16.06 11.21 6.07
N ILE A 14 -15.57 12.42 6.28
CA ILE A 14 -14.76 12.83 7.43
C ILE A 14 -15.17 14.24 7.88
N GLU A 15 -14.97 14.53 9.15
CA GLU A 15 -15.27 15.85 9.74
C GLU A 15 -14.03 16.74 9.83
N TYR A 16 -12.86 16.12 10.00
CA TYR A 16 -11.57 16.79 10.14
C TYR A 16 -10.47 15.98 9.49
N ALA A 17 -9.42 16.64 9.03
CA ALA A 17 -8.23 15.98 8.51
C ALA A 17 -6.95 16.78 8.76
N VAL A 18 -5.83 16.07 8.87
CA VAL A 18 -4.49 16.63 8.80
C VAL A 18 -3.83 16.12 7.52
N ALA A 19 -3.34 17.04 6.69
CA ALA A 19 -2.56 16.73 5.50
C ALA A 19 -1.09 17.09 5.73
N GLY A 20 -0.23 16.08 5.79
CA GLY A 20 1.21 16.21 5.97
C GLY A 20 1.95 16.25 4.63
N GLU A 21 2.90 17.15 4.51
CA GLU A 21 3.81 17.25 3.37
C GLU A 21 5.23 17.55 3.87
N VAL A 22 6.22 16.85 3.33
CA VAL A 22 7.63 17.00 3.77
C VAL A 22 8.36 18.14 3.03
N ALA A 23 7.86 18.57 1.87
CA ALA A 23 8.49 19.58 1.04
C ALA A 23 7.59 20.81 0.81
N ASN A 24 8.23 21.97 0.69
CA ASN A 24 7.53 23.25 0.55
C ASN A 24 6.60 23.33 -0.67
N THR A 25 7.00 22.78 -1.82
CA THR A 25 6.19 22.84 -3.06
C THR A 25 4.88 22.06 -2.95
N PRO A 26 4.86 20.78 -2.54
CA PRO A 26 3.61 20.05 -2.31
C PRO A 26 2.81 20.62 -1.12
N PHE A 27 3.46 21.12 -0.07
CA PHE A 27 2.79 21.82 1.03
C PHE A 27 2.00 23.04 0.54
N ALA A 28 2.64 23.94 -0.21
CA ALA A 28 1.96 25.11 -0.78
C ALA A 28 0.83 24.70 -1.76
N ALA A 29 1.01 23.61 -2.50
CA ALA A 29 -0.04 23.10 -3.40
C ALA A 29 -1.23 22.55 -2.60
N ALA A 30 -0.99 21.82 -1.50
CA ALA A 30 -2.04 21.34 -0.61
C ALA A 30 -2.83 22.50 0.03
N GLN A 31 -2.12 23.52 0.53
CA GLN A 31 -2.77 24.73 1.06
C GLN A 31 -3.67 25.43 0.04
N ARG A 32 -3.18 25.60 -1.20
CA ARG A 32 -3.99 26.21 -2.28
C ARG A 32 -5.23 25.39 -2.59
N ASN A 33 -5.10 24.06 -2.63
CA ASN A 33 -6.22 23.16 -2.90
C ASN A 33 -7.28 23.21 -1.79
N VAL A 34 -6.88 23.15 -0.55
CA VAL A 34 -7.77 23.26 0.62
C VAL A 34 -8.49 24.61 0.61
N ARG A 35 -7.76 25.73 0.39
CA ARG A 35 -8.32 27.09 0.32
C ARG A 35 -9.31 27.25 -0.81
N LYS A 36 -9.01 26.71 -1.99
CA LYS A 36 -9.91 26.76 -3.17
C LYS A 36 -11.29 26.15 -2.87
N GLN A 37 -11.35 25.19 -1.93
CA GLN A 37 -12.60 24.53 -1.54
C GLN A 37 -13.21 25.10 -0.26
N GLY A 38 -12.60 26.14 0.35
CA GLY A 38 -13.11 26.75 1.59
C GLY A 38 -13.01 25.83 2.81
N LEU A 39 -12.04 24.91 2.83
CA LEU A 39 -11.94 23.83 3.83
C LEU A 39 -10.85 24.08 4.89
N GLU A 40 -10.30 25.30 4.99
CA GLU A 40 -9.16 25.63 5.87
C GLU A 40 -9.46 25.42 7.37
N ARG A 41 -10.72 25.46 7.76
CA ARG A 41 -11.16 25.21 9.15
C ARG A 41 -11.31 23.73 9.48
N ARG A 42 -11.34 22.86 8.45
CA ARG A 42 -11.59 21.43 8.57
C ARG A 42 -10.39 20.57 8.14
N ILE A 43 -9.46 21.14 7.37
CA ILE A 43 -8.25 20.45 6.92
C ILE A 43 -7.03 21.27 7.33
N ALA A 44 -6.27 20.78 8.30
CA ALA A 44 -4.99 21.36 8.67
C ALA A 44 -3.91 20.85 7.72
N VAL A 45 -3.23 21.75 7.01
CA VAL A 45 -2.07 21.40 6.18
C VAL A 45 -0.81 21.74 6.96
N ARG A 46 0.09 20.77 7.16
CA ARG A 46 1.32 20.93 7.95
C ARG A 46 2.54 20.48 7.16
N LEU A 47 3.63 21.23 7.32
CA LEU A 47 4.95 20.87 6.80
C LEU A 47 5.67 20.08 7.89
N ALA A 48 5.76 18.77 7.73
CA ALA A 48 6.39 17.86 8.70
C ALA A 48 6.79 16.55 8.04
N ASP A 49 7.70 15.82 8.64
CA ASP A 49 8.15 14.52 8.14
C ASP A 49 7.31 13.38 8.74
N GLY A 50 6.79 12.53 7.85
CA GLY A 50 6.04 11.34 8.19
C GLY A 50 4.90 11.60 9.18
N LEU A 51 4.78 10.79 10.22
CA LEU A 51 3.70 10.87 11.20
C LEU A 51 3.91 11.95 12.27
N THR A 52 5.04 12.64 12.29
CA THR A 52 5.26 13.80 13.19
C THR A 52 4.29 14.95 12.91
N VAL A 53 3.61 14.89 11.77
CA VAL A 53 2.53 15.80 11.41
C VAL A 53 1.34 15.72 12.36
N ILE A 54 1.14 14.60 13.04
CA ILE A 54 0.01 14.33 13.94
C ILE A 54 0.34 14.89 15.32
N ALA A 55 -0.46 15.86 15.79
CA ALA A 55 -0.41 16.35 17.15
C ALA A 55 -1.37 15.54 18.06
N PRO A 56 -1.07 15.41 19.36
CA PRO A 56 -1.92 14.64 20.30
C PRO A 56 -3.39 15.07 20.30
N ASP A 57 -3.64 16.37 20.14
CA ASP A 57 -5.00 16.93 20.18
C ASP A 57 -5.80 16.71 18.90
N ASP A 58 -5.16 16.24 17.81
CA ASP A 58 -5.84 15.99 16.54
C ASP A 58 -6.81 14.80 16.59
N ARG A 59 -6.62 13.86 17.54
CA ARG A 59 -7.47 12.67 17.74
C ARG A 59 -7.67 11.88 16.45
N ILE A 60 -6.57 11.67 15.71
CA ILE A 60 -6.59 10.95 14.43
C ILE A 60 -6.89 9.48 14.69
N THR A 61 -7.92 8.96 14.04
CA THR A 61 -8.32 7.53 14.09
C THR A 61 -7.91 6.77 12.85
N VAL A 62 -7.66 7.45 11.72
CA VAL A 62 -7.25 6.83 10.47
C VAL A 62 -6.02 7.53 9.90
N VAL A 63 -5.02 6.74 9.53
CA VAL A 63 -3.82 7.21 8.82
C VAL A 63 -3.80 6.65 7.41
N SER A 64 -3.56 7.50 6.41
CA SER A 64 -3.41 7.11 5.01
C SER A 64 -2.03 7.47 4.48
N LEU A 65 -1.29 6.48 3.96
CA LEU A 65 0.01 6.62 3.30
C LEU A 65 -0.07 6.02 1.89
N CYS A 66 -0.15 6.87 0.88
CA CYS A 66 -0.41 6.46 -0.50
C CYS A 66 0.57 7.09 -1.49
N GLY A 67 0.83 6.37 -2.60
CA GLY A 67 1.61 6.89 -3.72
C GLY A 67 3.12 6.93 -3.49
N MET A 68 3.64 6.12 -2.57
CA MET A 68 5.07 6.01 -2.28
C MET A 68 5.52 4.54 -2.23
N GLY A 69 6.83 4.27 -2.25
CA GLY A 69 7.35 2.91 -2.15
C GLY A 69 6.97 2.25 -0.82
N GLY A 70 6.74 0.93 -0.83
CA GLY A 70 6.39 0.19 0.38
C GLY A 70 7.47 0.26 1.46
N GLU A 71 8.73 0.31 1.07
CA GLU A 71 9.87 0.53 1.98
C GLU A 71 9.73 1.86 2.74
N THR A 72 9.44 2.94 2.01
CA THR A 72 9.20 4.26 2.60
C THR A 72 7.99 4.28 3.53
N ILE A 73 6.91 3.57 3.17
CA ILE A 73 5.75 3.41 4.06
C ILE A 73 6.16 2.74 5.36
N CYS A 74 6.92 1.65 5.30
CA CYS A 74 7.42 0.95 6.48
C CYS A 74 8.32 1.84 7.34
N GLU A 75 9.22 2.61 6.74
CA GLU A 75 10.09 3.57 7.44
C GLU A 75 9.28 4.64 8.17
N ILE A 76 8.28 5.23 7.51
CA ILE A 76 7.39 6.24 8.11
C ILE A 76 6.61 5.66 9.29
N LEU A 77 6.05 4.46 9.14
CA LEU A 77 5.30 3.80 10.19
C LEU A 77 6.20 3.44 11.38
N GLU A 78 7.42 2.94 11.11
CA GLU A 78 8.38 2.58 12.13
C GLU A 78 8.87 3.79 12.93
N ALA A 79 9.30 4.86 12.24
CA ALA A 79 9.75 6.09 12.87
C ALA A 79 8.63 6.80 13.64
N GLY A 80 7.41 6.69 13.15
CA GLY A 80 6.24 7.37 13.71
C GLY A 80 5.39 6.54 14.67
N ARG A 81 5.83 5.39 15.17
CA ARG A 81 5.05 4.48 16.02
C ARG A 81 4.34 5.16 17.18
N ALA A 82 4.99 6.12 17.84
CA ALA A 82 4.41 6.86 18.96
C ALA A 82 3.17 7.66 18.57
N HIS A 83 3.06 8.08 17.30
CA HIS A 83 1.92 8.82 16.77
C HIS A 83 0.77 7.92 16.32
N LEU A 84 0.96 6.60 16.37
CA LEU A 84 -0.09 5.62 16.05
C LEU A 84 -0.95 5.24 17.28
N ALA A 85 -0.64 5.77 18.44
CA ALA A 85 -1.48 5.57 19.63
C ALA A 85 -2.88 6.17 19.40
N GLY A 86 -3.91 5.33 19.47
CA GLY A 86 -5.29 5.72 19.18
C GLY A 86 -5.71 5.67 17.71
N VAL A 87 -4.77 5.35 16.80
CA VAL A 87 -5.11 5.10 15.40
C VAL A 87 -5.77 3.72 15.28
N GLU A 88 -6.98 3.71 14.77
CA GLU A 88 -7.81 2.51 14.62
C GLU A 88 -7.59 1.82 13.27
N ARG A 89 -7.13 2.58 12.25
CA ARG A 89 -7.01 2.06 10.89
C ARG A 89 -5.87 2.70 10.10
N LEU A 90 -5.14 1.85 9.38
CA LEU A 90 -4.16 2.25 8.38
C LEU A 90 -4.72 1.96 6.99
N VAL A 91 -4.61 2.92 6.07
CA VAL A 91 -4.96 2.77 4.65
C VAL A 91 -3.69 3.03 3.85
N LEU A 92 -3.12 1.98 3.28
CA LEU A 92 -1.81 2.01 2.65
C LEU A 92 -1.91 1.70 1.17
N GLN A 93 -1.26 2.51 0.33
CA GLN A 93 -1.15 2.23 -1.09
C GLN A 93 0.32 2.32 -1.50
N PRO A 94 1.06 1.21 -1.45
CA PRO A 94 2.44 1.16 -1.91
C PRO A 94 2.54 1.14 -3.45
N ASN A 95 3.55 1.80 -3.99
CA ASN A 95 3.94 1.71 -5.39
C ASN A 95 5.02 0.60 -5.57
N GLY A 96 4.72 -0.62 -5.14
CA GLY A 96 5.64 -1.75 -5.05
C GLY A 96 6.06 -2.07 -3.63
N ALA A 97 6.75 -3.21 -3.44
CA ALA A 97 7.14 -3.75 -2.14
C ALA A 97 5.95 -4.04 -1.20
N GLU A 98 4.79 -4.39 -1.77
CA GLU A 98 3.58 -4.76 -1.03
C GLU A 98 3.82 -5.89 -0.01
N PRO A 99 4.61 -6.94 -0.33
CA PRO A 99 4.92 -8.00 0.64
C PRO A 99 5.64 -7.47 1.90
N GLN A 100 6.51 -6.47 1.75
CA GLN A 100 7.23 -5.86 2.87
C GLN A 100 6.28 -5.07 3.77
N VAL A 101 5.31 -4.35 3.18
CA VAL A 101 4.26 -3.64 3.94
C VAL A 101 3.42 -4.64 4.74
N ARG A 102 2.97 -5.75 4.14
CA ARG A 102 2.22 -6.81 4.83
C ARG A 102 3.04 -7.46 5.94
N GLN A 103 4.33 -7.71 5.68
CA GLN A 103 5.24 -8.24 6.68
C GLN A 103 5.41 -7.28 7.86
N TRP A 104 5.57 -5.97 7.60
CA TRP A 104 5.65 -4.96 8.64
C TRP A 104 4.37 -4.93 9.48
N LEU A 105 3.21 -4.90 8.84
CA LEU A 105 1.91 -4.92 9.51
C LEU A 105 1.78 -6.12 10.44
N MET A 106 2.04 -7.34 9.95
CA MET A 106 1.99 -8.57 10.73
C MET A 106 2.94 -8.53 11.93
N SER A 107 4.17 -8.06 11.71
CA SER A 107 5.20 -8.01 12.76
C SER A 107 4.94 -6.94 13.82
N ASN A 108 4.08 -5.97 13.53
CA ASN A 108 3.78 -4.84 14.40
C ASN A 108 2.37 -4.85 15.00
N GLY A 109 1.72 -6.02 14.97
CA GLY A 109 0.43 -6.19 15.62
C GLY A 109 -0.74 -5.56 14.87
N TYR A 110 -0.69 -5.56 13.54
CA TYR A 110 -1.79 -5.19 12.67
C TYR A 110 -2.27 -6.39 11.87
N ARG A 111 -3.58 -6.52 11.70
CA ARG A 111 -4.22 -7.48 10.78
C ARG A 111 -4.77 -6.74 9.57
N ILE A 112 -4.67 -7.34 8.41
CA ILE A 112 -5.27 -6.83 7.19
C ILE A 112 -6.77 -7.15 7.22
N VAL A 113 -7.60 -6.13 7.05
CA VAL A 113 -9.07 -6.24 7.15
C VAL A 113 -9.76 -5.99 5.81
N ALA A 114 -9.09 -5.34 4.86
CA ALA A 114 -9.53 -5.23 3.47
C ALA A 114 -8.31 -5.07 2.56
N GLU A 115 -8.44 -5.56 1.36
CA GLU A 115 -7.48 -5.34 0.28
C GLU A 115 -8.26 -5.13 -1.02
N ASP A 116 -7.73 -4.29 -1.88
CA ASP A 116 -8.25 -4.09 -3.22
C ASP A 116 -7.09 -3.91 -4.21
N VAL A 117 -7.31 -4.31 -5.45
CA VAL A 117 -6.39 -4.04 -6.55
C VAL A 117 -7.15 -3.39 -7.69
N LEU A 118 -6.70 -2.22 -8.07
CA LEU A 118 -7.29 -1.48 -9.19
C LEU A 118 -6.24 -1.20 -10.26
N ARG A 119 -6.69 -1.15 -11.49
CA ARG A 119 -5.85 -0.80 -12.63
C ARG A 119 -6.23 0.55 -13.18
N GLU A 120 -5.27 1.45 -13.22
CA GLU A 120 -5.41 2.74 -13.88
C GLU A 120 -4.34 2.89 -14.97
N HIS A 121 -4.77 3.03 -16.23
CA HIS A 121 -3.91 3.05 -17.40
C HIS A 121 -3.04 1.79 -17.50
N ARG A 122 -1.74 1.91 -17.21
CA ARG A 122 -0.76 0.80 -17.26
C ARG A 122 -0.27 0.33 -15.89
N PHE A 123 -0.76 0.96 -14.81
CA PHE A 123 -0.32 0.68 -13.45
C PHE A 123 -1.39 -0.10 -12.70
N ASP A 124 -0.95 -1.02 -11.86
CA ASP A 124 -1.79 -1.71 -10.89
C ASP A 124 -1.47 -1.14 -9.51
N TYR A 125 -2.50 -0.75 -8.78
CA TYR A 125 -2.39 -0.19 -7.44
C TYR A 125 -3.05 -1.17 -6.47
N GLU A 126 -2.30 -1.59 -5.47
CA GLU A 126 -2.86 -2.33 -4.33
C GLU A 126 -3.17 -1.37 -3.19
N ILE A 127 -4.35 -1.52 -2.62
CA ILE A 127 -4.76 -0.81 -1.42
C ILE A 127 -4.85 -1.84 -0.30
N ILE A 128 -4.16 -1.56 0.80
CA ILE A 128 -4.11 -2.44 1.98
C ILE A 128 -4.72 -1.67 3.14
N VAL A 129 -5.77 -2.21 3.75
CA VAL A 129 -6.39 -1.65 4.95
C VAL A 129 -6.09 -2.57 6.12
N ALA A 130 -5.53 -2.01 7.18
CA ALA A 130 -5.15 -2.76 8.37
C ALA A 130 -5.65 -2.09 9.65
N GLU A 131 -5.93 -2.90 10.65
CA GLU A 131 -6.37 -2.50 11.98
C GLU A 131 -5.49 -3.19 13.02
N PRO A 132 -5.39 -2.64 14.25
CA PRO A 132 -4.72 -3.33 15.35
C PRO A 132 -5.28 -4.75 15.54
N GLY A 133 -4.40 -5.73 15.64
CA GLY A 133 -4.76 -7.14 15.80
C GLY A 133 -3.61 -8.07 15.44
N TYR A 134 -3.65 -9.29 15.97
CA TYR A 134 -2.61 -10.28 15.72
C TYR A 134 -3.08 -11.31 14.70
N VAL A 135 -2.21 -11.64 13.77
CA VAL A 135 -2.43 -12.62 12.72
C VAL A 135 -1.08 -13.16 12.26
N ALA A 136 -1.06 -14.39 11.79
CA ALA A 136 0.11 -14.98 11.12
C ALA A 136 -0.25 -15.24 9.65
N TYR A 137 0.45 -14.60 8.75
CA TYR A 137 0.34 -14.82 7.30
C TYR A 137 1.50 -15.72 6.85
N ASN A 138 1.20 -16.68 5.97
CA ASN A 138 2.22 -17.47 5.30
C ASN A 138 2.91 -16.64 4.17
N PRO A 139 4.05 -17.12 3.62
CA PRO A 139 4.79 -16.38 2.59
C PRO A 139 3.97 -16.04 1.34
N GLN A 140 3.05 -16.90 0.91
CA GLN A 140 2.20 -16.63 -0.25
C GLN A 140 1.15 -15.56 0.06
N GLN A 141 0.55 -15.58 1.26
CA GLN A 141 -0.37 -14.53 1.70
C GLN A 141 0.31 -13.17 1.80
N LEU A 142 1.55 -13.13 2.26
CA LEU A 142 2.33 -11.88 2.26
C LEU A 142 2.64 -11.41 0.83
N TYR A 143 2.91 -12.34 -0.08
CA TYR A 143 3.27 -12.04 -1.46
C TYR A 143 2.09 -11.57 -2.30
N PHE A 144 0.96 -12.26 -2.22
CA PHE A 144 -0.21 -12.02 -3.06
C PHE A 144 -1.26 -11.11 -2.43
N GLY A 145 -1.31 -11.04 -1.12
CA GLY A 145 -2.38 -10.44 -0.32
C GLY A 145 -3.36 -11.50 0.21
N PRO A 146 -3.53 -11.61 1.54
CA PRO A 146 -4.34 -12.66 2.14
C PRO A 146 -5.81 -12.62 1.74
N LEU A 147 -6.36 -11.44 1.48
CA LEU A 147 -7.75 -11.27 1.06
C LEU A 147 -7.88 -11.25 -0.47
N LEU A 148 -6.91 -10.67 -1.18
CA LEU A 148 -6.88 -10.70 -2.64
C LEU A 148 -6.81 -12.13 -3.20
N MET A 149 -6.11 -13.03 -2.50
CA MET A 149 -6.08 -14.47 -2.83
C MET A 149 -7.42 -15.18 -2.65
N GLN A 150 -8.36 -14.61 -1.90
CA GLN A 150 -9.68 -15.19 -1.70
C GLN A 150 -10.68 -14.70 -2.73
N ASP A 151 -10.60 -13.42 -3.09
CA ASP A 151 -11.54 -12.77 -4.00
C ASP A 151 -11.25 -13.07 -5.48
N HIS A 152 -9.99 -13.25 -5.86
CA HIS A 152 -9.56 -13.52 -7.24
C HIS A 152 -10.18 -12.59 -8.31
N GLY A 153 -10.43 -11.33 -7.98
CA GLY A 153 -11.05 -10.35 -8.87
C GLY A 153 -10.30 -10.19 -10.21
N GLN A 154 -10.99 -9.70 -11.24
CA GLN A 154 -10.42 -9.57 -12.59
C GLN A 154 -9.12 -8.75 -12.62
N ALA A 155 -9.05 -7.64 -11.89
CA ALA A 155 -7.86 -6.80 -11.82
C ALA A 155 -6.66 -7.54 -11.20
N PHE A 156 -6.90 -8.35 -10.15
CA PHE A 156 -5.92 -9.22 -9.54
C PHE A 156 -5.38 -10.26 -10.53
N HIS A 157 -6.27 -10.94 -11.25
CA HIS A 157 -5.87 -11.94 -12.24
C HIS A 157 -5.01 -11.33 -13.35
N VAL A 158 -5.43 -10.20 -13.93
CA VAL A 158 -4.69 -9.47 -14.97
C VAL A 158 -3.32 -9.01 -14.47
N LYS A 159 -3.23 -8.50 -13.24
CA LYS A 159 -1.95 -8.13 -12.62
C LYS A 159 -1.01 -9.33 -12.60
N TRP A 160 -1.45 -10.47 -12.08
CA TRP A 160 -0.59 -11.64 -11.90
C TRP A 160 -0.23 -12.34 -13.20
N GLN A 161 -1.10 -12.35 -14.22
CA GLN A 161 -0.73 -12.79 -15.57
C GLN A 161 0.43 -11.96 -16.14
N ARG A 162 0.36 -10.64 -16.01
CA ARG A 162 1.42 -9.74 -16.47
C ARG A 162 2.71 -9.94 -15.67
N MET A 163 2.61 -10.06 -14.34
CA MET A 163 3.76 -10.32 -13.48
C MET A 163 4.44 -11.64 -13.79
N LEU A 164 3.69 -12.69 -14.13
CA LEU A 164 4.23 -13.97 -14.57
C LEU A 164 5.10 -13.80 -15.82
N GLY A 165 4.58 -13.08 -16.82
CA GLY A 165 5.33 -12.79 -18.05
C GLY A 165 6.64 -12.05 -17.77
N GLN A 166 6.59 -11.02 -16.95
CA GLN A 166 7.78 -10.22 -16.58
C GLN A 166 8.83 -11.07 -15.83
N LYS A 167 8.40 -11.91 -14.87
CA LYS A 167 9.31 -12.76 -14.10
C LYS A 167 9.96 -13.86 -14.97
N LYS A 168 9.19 -14.49 -15.85
CA LYS A 168 9.74 -15.44 -16.83
C LYS A 168 10.79 -14.79 -17.74
N GLN A 169 10.52 -13.57 -18.21
CA GLN A 169 11.49 -12.82 -19.02
C GLN A 169 12.75 -12.49 -18.22
N THR A 170 12.60 -12.12 -16.94
CA THR A 170 13.74 -11.83 -16.06
C THR A 170 14.60 -13.09 -15.85
N LEU A 171 14.00 -14.25 -15.62
CA LEU A 171 14.72 -15.53 -15.51
C LEU A 171 15.46 -15.87 -16.80
N ALA A 172 14.85 -15.67 -17.97
CA ALA A 172 15.53 -15.86 -19.25
C ALA A 172 16.74 -14.91 -19.41
N ASN A 173 16.61 -13.67 -18.94
CA ASN A 173 17.72 -12.71 -18.94
C ASN A 173 18.84 -13.13 -17.96
N PHE A 174 18.50 -13.73 -16.81
CA PHE A 174 19.51 -14.26 -15.87
C PHE A 174 20.36 -15.35 -16.52
N ALA A 175 19.75 -16.25 -17.32
CA ALA A 175 20.46 -17.29 -18.04
C ALA A 175 21.43 -16.75 -19.11
N GLN A 176 21.20 -15.53 -19.60
CA GLN A 176 22.01 -14.88 -20.63
C GLN A 176 22.97 -13.82 -20.05
N ALA A 177 22.99 -13.64 -18.73
CA ALA A 177 23.77 -12.60 -18.08
C ALA A 177 25.27 -12.87 -18.20
N ARG A 178 26.06 -11.85 -18.56
CA ARG A 178 27.54 -11.94 -18.65
C ARG A 178 28.20 -12.17 -17.29
N VAL A 179 27.55 -11.72 -16.21
CA VAL A 179 27.97 -11.93 -14.83
C VAL A 179 27.00 -12.89 -14.18
N ALA A 180 27.51 -13.91 -13.50
CA ALA A 180 26.68 -14.90 -12.83
C ALA A 180 25.72 -14.23 -11.81
N VAL A 181 24.44 -14.52 -11.94
CA VAL A 181 23.42 -14.08 -10.98
C VAL A 181 23.51 -14.98 -9.74
N PRO A 182 23.46 -14.43 -8.52
CA PRO A 182 23.50 -15.24 -7.30
C PRO A 182 22.42 -16.36 -7.33
N PRO A 183 22.77 -17.62 -7.02
CA PRO A 183 21.82 -18.75 -7.09
C PRO A 183 20.56 -18.55 -6.23
N ALA A 184 20.71 -17.92 -5.07
CA ALA A 184 19.58 -17.60 -4.20
C ALA A 184 18.55 -16.68 -4.87
N LYS A 185 19.03 -15.71 -5.67
CA LYS A 185 18.14 -14.80 -6.42
C LYS A 185 17.42 -15.52 -7.54
N VAL A 186 18.08 -16.44 -8.22
CA VAL A 186 17.45 -17.27 -9.25
C VAL A 186 16.36 -18.13 -8.63
N ALA A 187 16.68 -18.85 -7.54
CA ALA A 187 15.74 -19.70 -6.83
C ALA A 187 14.52 -18.94 -6.31
N ASP A 188 14.70 -17.71 -5.80
CA ASP A 188 13.59 -16.84 -5.37
C ASP A 188 12.64 -16.49 -6.54
N PHE A 189 13.20 -16.14 -7.70
CA PHE A 189 12.39 -15.87 -8.89
C PHE A 189 11.68 -17.10 -9.43
N GLU A 190 12.33 -18.27 -9.42
CA GLU A 190 11.72 -19.54 -9.80
C GLU A 190 10.56 -19.91 -8.89
N GLN A 191 10.73 -19.74 -7.58
CA GLN A 191 9.67 -19.95 -6.59
C GLN A 191 8.47 -19.01 -6.84
N GLN A 192 8.73 -17.74 -7.10
CA GLN A 192 7.68 -16.77 -7.40
C GLN A 192 6.93 -17.11 -8.70
N VAL A 193 7.64 -17.58 -9.74
CA VAL A 193 7.01 -18.07 -10.98
C VAL A 193 6.12 -19.28 -10.71
N ASP A 194 6.58 -20.23 -9.90
CA ASP A 194 5.79 -21.41 -9.51
C ASP A 194 4.52 -20.99 -8.74
N TRP A 195 4.65 -20.12 -7.75
CA TRP A 195 3.51 -19.60 -6.99
C TRP A 195 2.47 -18.93 -7.88
N ILE A 196 2.91 -18.01 -8.77
CA ILE A 196 2.00 -17.30 -9.67
C ILE A 196 1.34 -18.28 -10.66
N THR A 197 2.08 -19.26 -11.15
CA THR A 197 1.53 -20.26 -12.08
C THR A 197 0.43 -21.08 -11.42
N ARG A 198 0.63 -21.52 -10.19
CA ARG A 198 -0.39 -22.25 -9.42
C ARG A 198 -1.60 -21.39 -9.12
N LEU A 199 -1.38 -20.16 -8.62
CA LEU A 199 -2.45 -19.21 -8.36
C LEU A 199 -3.35 -18.98 -9.57
N LEU A 200 -2.75 -18.81 -10.77
CA LEU A 200 -3.50 -18.56 -12.00
C LEU A 200 -4.19 -19.82 -12.56
N ALA A 201 -3.77 -21.01 -12.12
CA ALA A 201 -4.42 -22.27 -12.49
C ALA A 201 -5.66 -22.57 -11.62
N GLU A 202 -5.74 -21.99 -10.42
CA GLU A 202 -6.92 -22.05 -9.56
C GLU A 202 -8.00 -21.19 -10.21
N ARG A 203 -9.16 -21.79 -10.54
CA ARG A 203 -10.28 -21.02 -11.12
C ARG A 203 -10.86 -20.10 -10.05
N PRO A 204 -11.22 -18.85 -10.41
CA PRO A 204 -12.04 -18.06 -9.51
C PRO A 204 -13.29 -18.84 -9.16
N HIS A 205 -13.67 -18.86 -7.89
CA HIS A 205 -14.99 -19.37 -7.48
C HIS A 205 -16.03 -18.47 -8.15
N THR A 206 -16.61 -18.94 -9.25
CA THR A 206 -17.85 -18.37 -9.77
C THR A 206 -18.93 -18.80 -8.79
N GLU A 207 -19.36 -17.87 -7.94
CA GLU A 207 -20.66 -18.02 -7.30
C GLU A 207 -21.73 -17.97 -8.42
N ASP A 208 -22.42 -19.10 -8.59
CA ASP A 208 -23.64 -19.21 -9.40
C ASP A 208 -24.81 -18.47 -8.74
#